data_b5de7a662de686176b6e9e8686dc4228
#
_entry.id   b5de7a662de686176b6e9e8686dc4228
#
_cell.length_a   1.000
_cell.length_b   1.000
_cell.length_c   1.000
_cell.angle_alpha   90.00
_cell.angle_beta   90.00
_cell.angle_gamma   90.00
#
_symmetry.space_group_name_H-M   'P 1'
#
loop_
_entity.id
_entity.type
_entity.pdbx_description
1 polymer ?
#
loop_
_entity_poly.entity_id
_entity_poly.type
_entity_poly.pdbx_seq_one_letter_code
_entity_poly.pdbx_strand_id
1 'polypeptide(L)'
;YFYPDIPKSYQISQYEFPLVSDGALAGVEITRVHLEEDTARSSHASGGSLVDFNRAGVPLMELVTEPVIHDAKTAGNFARELQLLLRTLGVSHANLEKGEMRVEANISVSKTDTFGTKVEVKNLNSFRSVERAIEYEIDRQIKALEKGESIRQETRGWDENKQSTFSQRAKE
;
A
#
# COMPACT_ATOMS: atom_id res chain seq x y z
N TYR A 1 -2.31 -13.18 15.18
CA TYR A 1 -2.83 -11.82 15.00
C TYR A 1 -4.11 -11.66 15.84
N PHE A 2 -3.98 -11.06 17.01
CA PHE A 2 -5.08 -10.95 17.99
C PHE A 2 -5.60 -9.51 18.03
N TYR A 3 -6.31 -9.09 16.98
CA TYR A 3 -6.93 -7.79 16.93
C TYR A 3 -8.47 -7.90 16.90
N PRO A 4 -9.21 -6.98 17.50
CA PRO A 4 -10.66 -7.02 17.55
C PRO A 4 -11.32 -6.88 16.18
N ASP A 5 -10.59 -6.43 15.16
CA ASP A 5 -11.02 -6.32 13.78
C ASP A 5 -11.03 -7.64 13.00
N ILE A 6 -10.51 -8.72 13.61
CA ILE A 6 -10.59 -10.08 13.05
C ILE A 6 -11.30 -10.98 14.08
N PRO A 7 -12.59 -11.31 13.86
CA PRO A 7 -13.41 -12.03 14.83
C PRO A 7 -12.85 -13.38 15.29
N LYS A 8 -12.16 -14.11 14.39
CA LYS A 8 -11.57 -15.40 14.71
C LYS A 8 -10.11 -15.33 15.18
N SER A 9 -9.57 -14.13 15.40
CA SER A 9 -8.23 -13.87 15.93
C SER A 9 -7.06 -14.24 15.00
N TYR A 10 -7.31 -14.62 13.77
CA TYR A 10 -6.26 -14.85 12.75
C TYR A 10 -6.78 -14.52 11.35
N GLN A 11 -5.89 -14.09 10.46
CA GLN A 11 -6.20 -13.83 9.07
C GLN A 11 -5.82 -15.05 8.22
N ILE A 12 -6.74 -15.49 7.35
CA ILE A 12 -6.44 -16.48 6.31
C ILE A 12 -5.77 -15.75 5.15
N SER A 13 -4.64 -16.27 4.68
CA SER A 13 -3.89 -15.71 3.55
C SER A 13 -3.20 -16.81 2.75
N GLN A 14 -3.16 -16.65 1.44
CA GLN A 14 -2.43 -17.53 0.51
C GLN A 14 -0.99 -17.05 0.26
N TYR A 15 -0.43 -16.28 1.15
CA TYR A 15 0.88 -15.64 0.98
C TYR A 15 1.99 -16.63 0.57
N GLU A 16 2.01 -17.81 1.16
CA GLU A 16 3.01 -18.85 0.89
C GLU A 16 2.75 -19.59 -0.44
N PHE A 17 1.48 -19.76 -0.80
CA PHE A 17 1.04 -20.41 -2.02
C PHE A 17 0.08 -19.52 -2.81
N PRO A 18 0.59 -18.48 -3.49
CA PRO A 18 -0.25 -17.51 -4.18
C PRO A 18 -0.98 -18.15 -5.37
N LEU A 19 -2.12 -17.57 -5.75
CA LEU A 19 -2.87 -17.99 -6.95
C LEU A 19 -2.04 -17.80 -8.23
N VAL A 20 -1.29 -16.72 -8.28
CA VAL A 20 -0.47 -16.32 -9.42
C VAL A 20 0.88 -15.87 -8.89
N SER A 21 1.93 -16.32 -9.52
CA SER A 21 3.29 -15.77 -9.40
C SER A 21 3.77 -15.35 -10.78
N ASP A 22 4.65 -14.39 -10.81
CA ASP A 22 5.20 -13.79 -12.02
C ASP A 22 4.17 -13.03 -12.90
N GLY A 23 4.61 -12.60 -14.07
CA GLY A 23 3.80 -11.83 -15.00
C GLY A 23 4.11 -10.34 -14.97
N ALA A 24 3.41 -9.58 -15.81
CA ALA A 24 3.58 -8.14 -15.89
C ALA A 24 2.29 -7.43 -16.32
N LEU A 25 2.12 -6.20 -15.88
CA LEU A 25 1.06 -5.29 -16.30
C LEU A 25 1.65 -3.91 -16.56
N ALA A 26 1.35 -3.32 -17.70
CA ALA A 26 1.85 -1.99 -18.10
C ALA A 26 3.38 -1.82 -17.95
N GLY A 27 4.14 -2.88 -18.22
CA GLY A 27 5.60 -2.89 -18.13
C GLY A 27 6.16 -3.05 -16.71
N VAL A 28 5.29 -3.25 -15.71
CA VAL A 28 5.68 -3.50 -14.32
C VAL A 28 5.54 -4.98 -14.02
N GLU A 29 6.62 -5.60 -13.57
CA GLU A 29 6.65 -7.01 -13.17
C GLU A 29 5.90 -7.23 -11.87
N ILE A 30 5.18 -8.36 -11.81
CA ILE A 30 4.35 -8.75 -10.67
C ILE A 30 5.01 -9.94 -9.97
N THR A 31 5.25 -9.80 -8.68
CA THR A 31 5.77 -10.90 -7.85
C THR A 31 4.69 -11.96 -7.64
N ARG A 32 3.49 -11.54 -7.27
CA ARG A 32 2.38 -12.46 -6.97
C ARG A 32 1.03 -11.75 -6.91
N VAL A 33 -0.01 -12.55 -7.06
CA VAL A 33 -1.38 -12.22 -6.64
C VAL A 33 -1.88 -13.34 -5.74
N HIS A 34 -2.33 -13.01 -4.54
CA HIS A 34 -2.87 -13.97 -3.59
C HIS A 34 -4.18 -13.48 -2.98
N LEU A 35 -4.96 -14.41 -2.45
CA LEU A 35 -6.18 -14.10 -1.70
C LEU A 35 -5.87 -14.09 -0.20
N GLU A 36 -6.50 -13.16 0.47
CA GLU A 36 -6.56 -13.07 1.91
C GLU A 36 -7.96 -12.65 2.36
N GLU A 37 -8.15 -12.48 3.62
CA GLU A 37 -9.40 -12.08 4.23
C GLU A 37 -9.34 -10.60 4.62
N ASP A 38 -10.36 -9.83 4.21
CA ASP A 38 -10.47 -8.45 4.68
C ASP A 38 -10.86 -8.39 6.15
N THR A 39 -10.42 -7.36 6.83
CA THR A 39 -10.66 -7.13 8.25
C THR A 39 -11.84 -6.19 8.47
N ALA A 40 -12.34 -6.13 9.71
CA ALA A 40 -13.25 -5.09 10.14
C ALA A 40 -12.55 -3.72 10.11
N ARG A 41 -13.33 -2.67 10.06
CA ARG A 41 -12.85 -1.29 10.18
C ARG A 41 -12.90 -0.86 11.65
N SER A 42 -11.76 -0.47 12.20
CA SER A 42 -11.67 0.11 13.55
C SER A 42 -11.53 1.63 13.48
N SER A 43 -12.27 2.33 14.32
CA SER A 43 -12.10 3.76 14.56
C SER A 43 -11.96 4.02 16.05
N HIS A 44 -10.95 4.80 16.43
CA HIS A 44 -10.68 5.14 17.82
C HIS A 44 -11.39 6.43 18.20
N ALA A 45 -12.13 6.40 19.32
CA ALA A 45 -12.80 7.55 19.89
C ALA A 45 -12.42 7.69 21.37
N SER A 46 -12.71 8.86 21.97
CA SER A 46 -12.52 9.07 23.42
C SER A 46 -13.41 8.09 24.19
N GLY A 47 -12.79 7.10 24.82
CA GLY A 47 -13.49 6.10 25.64
C GLY A 47 -13.60 4.70 25.03
N GLY A 48 -13.03 4.45 23.85
CA GLY A 48 -13.01 3.12 23.25
C GLY A 48 -12.77 3.09 21.76
N SER A 49 -12.89 1.90 21.17
CA SER A 49 -12.82 1.69 19.74
C SER A 49 -14.16 1.21 19.21
N LEU A 50 -14.62 1.82 18.12
CA LEU A 50 -15.78 1.36 17.36
C LEU A 50 -15.28 0.41 16.26
N VAL A 51 -15.89 -0.77 16.15
CA VAL A 51 -15.53 -1.78 15.18
C VAL A 51 -16.72 -2.04 14.26
N ASP A 52 -16.51 -1.85 12.96
CA ASP A 52 -17.47 -2.13 11.90
C ASP A 52 -17.05 -3.41 11.18
N PHE A 53 -17.85 -4.47 11.30
CA PHE A 53 -17.58 -5.78 10.74
C PHE A 53 -18.14 -5.99 9.32
N ASN A 54 -18.70 -4.98 8.67
CA ASN A 54 -19.36 -5.14 7.35
C ASN A 54 -18.45 -5.73 6.27
N ARG A 55 -17.14 -5.55 6.37
CA ARG A 55 -16.15 -6.08 5.42
C ARG A 55 -15.36 -7.28 5.96
N ALA A 56 -15.51 -7.61 7.24
CA ALA A 56 -14.77 -8.71 7.85
C ALA A 56 -15.10 -10.05 7.16
N GLY A 57 -14.07 -10.78 6.75
CA GLY A 57 -14.22 -12.06 6.07
C GLY A 57 -14.50 -11.97 4.56
N VAL A 58 -14.63 -10.78 3.99
CA VAL A 58 -14.75 -10.62 2.54
C VAL A 58 -13.43 -11.00 1.88
N PRO A 59 -13.44 -11.79 0.78
CA PRO A 59 -12.22 -12.11 0.05
C PRO A 59 -11.53 -10.82 -0.43
N LEU A 60 -10.25 -10.69 -0.08
CA LEU A 60 -9.38 -9.59 -0.47
C LEU A 60 -8.26 -10.13 -1.35
N MET A 61 -8.08 -9.55 -2.51
CA MET A 61 -6.98 -9.87 -3.41
C MET A 61 -5.84 -8.88 -3.17
N GLU A 62 -4.64 -9.37 -2.89
CA GLU A 62 -3.43 -8.57 -2.81
C GLU A 62 -2.52 -8.86 -4.01
N LEU A 63 -2.13 -7.81 -4.72
CA LEU A 63 -1.14 -7.85 -5.78
C LEU A 63 0.14 -7.15 -5.29
N VAL A 64 1.27 -7.80 -5.47
CA VAL A 64 2.60 -7.26 -5.13
C VAL A 64 3.44 -7.20 -6.40
N THR A 65 4.04 -6.03 -6.65
CA THR A 65 4.97 -5.84 -7.78
C THR A 65 6.40 -6.14 -7.38
N GLU A 66 7.23 -6.44 -8.37
CA GLU A 66 8.67 -6.34 -8.21
C GLU A 66 9.09 -4.87 -8.02
N PRO A 67 10.24 -4.60 -7.39
CA PRO A 67 10.71 -3.24 -7.13
C PRO A 67 11.35 -2.60 -8.38
N VAL A 68 10.61 -2.58 -9.48
CA VAL A 68 11.04 -2.10 -10.81
C VAL A 68 10.48 -0.71 -11.17
N ILE A 69 9.68 -0.13 -10.29
CA ILE A 69 9.11 1.21 -10.48
C ILE A 69 10.08 2.24 -9.91
N HIS A 70 10.56 3.16 -10.74
CA HIS A 70 11.56 4.16 -10.36
C HIS A 70 11.03 5.59 -10.33
N ASP A 71 9.75 5.81 -10.66
CA ASP A 71 9.13 7.15 -10.64
C ASP A 71 7.64 7.08 -10.29
N ALA A 72 7.13 8.20 -9.80
CA ALA A 72 5.75 8.34 -9.35
C ALA A 72 4.72 8.20 -10.47
N LYS A 73 5.04 8.67 -11.67
CA LYS A 73 4.14 8.61 -12.83
C LYS A 73 3.91 7.18 -13.28
N THR A 74 4.97 6.39 -13.34
CA THR A 74 4.89 4.95 -13.65
C THR A 74 4.02 4.22 -12.61
N ALA A 75 4.19 4.52 -11.32
CA ALA A 75 3.35 3.97 -10.26
C ALA A 75 1.85 4.34 -10.43
N GLY A 76 1.58 5.62 -10.73
CA GLY A 76 0.22 6.09 -10.98
C GLY A 76 -0.41 5.45 -12.20
N ASN A 77 0.35 5.28 -13.29
CA ASN A 77 -0.12 4.61 -14.51
C ASN A 77 -0.40 3.12 -14.26
N PHE A 78 0.48 2.43 -13.56
CA PHE A 78 0.26 1.04 -13.17
C PHE A 78 -1.03 0.87 -12.37
N ALA A 79 -1.27 1.72 -11.39
CA ALA A 79 -2.49 1.66 -10.59
C ALA A 79 -3.77 1.91 -11.41
N ARG A 80 -3.73 2.82 -12.41
CA ARG A 80 -4.85 3.05 -13.35
C ARG A 80 -5.10 1.84 -14.25
N GLU A 81 -4.06 1.26 -14.82
CA GLU A 81 -4.16 0.07 -15.67
C GLU A 81 -4.69 -1.13 -14.89
N LEU A 82 -4.24 -1.31 -13.65
CA LEU A 82 -4.76 -2.36 -12.77
C LEU A 82 -6.26 -2.13 -12.47
N GLN A 83 -6.68 -0.92 -12.17
CA GLN A 83 -8.10 -0.61 -11.98
C GLN A 83 -8.91 -0.94 -13.23
N LEU A 84 -8.43 -0.55 -14.41
CA LEU A 84 -9.08 -0.82 -15.68
C LEU A 84 -9.21 -2.33 -15.92
N LEU A 85 -8.15 -3.08 -15.68
CA LEU A 85 -8.13 -4.53 -15.82
C LEU A 85 -9.18 -5.20 -14.90
N LEU A 86 -9.19 -4.85 -13.61
CA LEU A 86 -10.12 -5.41 -12.62
C LEU A 86 -11.59 -5.13 -12.98
N ARG A 87 -11.86 -3.95 -13.47
CA ARG A 87 -13.21 -3.56 -13.96
C ARG A 87 -13.59 -4.32 -15.22
N THR A 88 -12.68 -4.44 -16.18
CA THR A 88 -12.92 -5.15 -17.45
C THR A 88 -13.20 -6.63 -17.21
N LEU A 89 -12.50 -7.23 -16.26
CA LEU A 89 -12.72 -8.64 -15.88
C LEU A 89 -13.95 -8.84 -14.97
N GLY A 90 -14.57 -7.76 -14.52
CA GLY A 90 -15.71 -7.83 -13.60
C GLY A 90 -15.36 -8.34 -12.19
N VAL A 91 -14.07 -8.30 -11.82
CA VAL A 91 -13.59 -8.78 -10.52
C VAL A 91 -13.93 -7.80 -9.40
N SER A 92 -13.81 -6.50 -9.67
CA SER A 92 -14.09 -5.43 -8.72
C SER A 92 -14.39 -4.12 -9.45
N HIS A 93 -15.17 -3.24 -8.83
CA HIS A 93 -15.27 -1.85 -9.29
C HIS A 93 -13.98 -1.06 -9.03
N ALA A 94 -13.15 -1.55 -8.12
CA ALA A 94 -11.83 -1.02 -7.78
C ALA A 94 -11.81 0.51 -7.57
N ASN A 95 -12.80 1.05 -6.86
CA ASN A 95 -12.89 2.47 -6.59
C ASN A 95 -12.03 2.81 -5.35
N LEU A 96 -10.98 3.61 -5.55
CA LEU A 96 -10.08 4.01 -4.47
C LEU A 96 -10.79 4.87 -3.40
N GLU A 97 -11.64 5.80 -3.82
CA GLU A 97 -12.34 6.71 -2.90
C GLU A 97 -13.31 5.96 -1.98
N LYS A 98 -13.88 4.85 -2.47
CA LYS A 98 -14.75 3.96 -1.69
C LYS A 98 -13.98 2.89 -0.91
N GLY A 99 -12.66 2.81 -1.08
CA GLY A 99 -11.83 1.78 -0.46
C GLY A 99 -12.06 0.37 -1.03
N GLU A 100 -12.62 0.25 -2.23
CA GLU A 100 -12.76 -1.02 -2.96
C GLU A 100 -11.42 -1.45 -3.58
N MET A 101 -10.52 -0.51 -3.78
CA MET A 101 -9.12 -0.71 -4.11
C MET A 101 -8.28 0.14 -3.14
N ARG A 102 -7.20 -0.40 -2.65
CA ARG A 102 -6.21 0.29 -1.82
C ARG A 102 -4.87 0.22 -2.51
N VAL A 103 -4.11 1.28 -2.46
CA VAL A 103 -2.75 1.35 -2.98
C VAL A 103 -1.82 1.71 -1.82
N GLU A 104 -0.76 0.95 -1.68
CA GLU A 104 0.32 1.21 -0.75
C GLU A 104 1.63 1.26 -1.52
N ALA A 105 2.49 2.22 -1.19
CA ALA A 105 3.77 2.36 -1.85
C ALA A 105 4.91 2.04 -0.88
N ASN A 106 5.76 1.08 -1.25
CA ASN A 106 7.00 0.79 -0.55
C ASN A 106 8.14 1.51 -1.26
N ILE A 107 8.74 2.50 -0.61
CA ILE A 107 9.70 3.42 -1.22
C ILE A 107 11.03 3.34 -0.48
N SER A 108 12.13 3.22 -1.23
CA SER A 108 13.49 3.38 -0.73
C SER A 108 14.33 4.17 -1.72
N VAL A 109 15.28 4.94 -1.20
CA VAL A 109 16.25 5.70 -1.99
C VAL A 109 17.65 5.25 -1.63
N SER A 110 18.51 5.09 -2.62
CA SER A 110 19.91 4.70 -2.45
C SER A 110 20.80 5.45 -3.43
N LYS A 111 22.05 5.63 -3.05
CA LYS A 111 23.13 6.14 -3.94
C LYS A 111 23.87 5.02 -4.69
N THR A 112 23.50 3.78 -4.45
CA THR A 112 24.13 2.58 -5.02
C THR A 112 23.07 1.67 -5.63
N ASP A 113 23.46 0.58 -6.24
CA ASP A 113 22.55 -0.42 -6.82
C ASP A 113 21.86 -1.30 -5.74
N THR A 114 22.19 -1.12 -4.47
CA THR A 114 21.51 -1.79 -3.37
C THR A 114 20.34 -0.96 -2.87
N PHE A 115 19.23 -1.61 -2.53
CA PHE A 115 18.07 -0.92 -1.98
C PHE A 115 18.39 -0.24 -0.65
N GLY A 116 17.86 0.97 -0.48
CA GLY A 116 17.88 1.69 0.79
C GLY A 116 16.85 1.16 1.79
N THR A 117 16.72 1.84 2.91
CA THR A 117 15.71 1.51 3.92
C THR A 117 14.31 1.79 3.40
N LYS A 118 13.46 0.76 3.42
CA LYS A 118 12.09 0.81 2.93
C LYS A 118 11.17 1.57 3.88
N VAL A 119 10.40 2.51 3.33
CA VAL A 119 9.28 3.18 3.99
C VAL A 119 7.99 2.83 3.25
N GLU A 120 6.99 2.41 4.00
CA GLU A 120 5.67 2.12 3.48
C GLU A 120 4.78 3.36 3.59
N VAL A 121 4.16 3.78 2.49
CA VAL A 121 3.22 4.91 2.48
C VAL A 121 1.80 4.41 2.22
N LYS A 122 0.88 4.75 3.13
CA LYS A 122 -0.53 4.38 3.12
C LYS A 122 -1.45 5.60 2.97
N ASN A 123 -2.76 5.38 2.93
CA ASN A 123 -3.80 6.40 2.77
C ASN A 123 -3.79 7.07 1.39
N LEU A 124 -3.52 6.31 0.35
CA LEU A 124 -3.46 6.77 -1.04
C LEU A 124 -4.83 6.59 -1.69
N ASN A 125 -5.74 7.55 -1.48
CA ASN A 125 -7.15 7.43 -1.84
C ASN A 125 -7.49 7.91 -3.27
N SER A 126 -6.51 8.28 -4.06
CA SER A 126 -6.65 8.65 -5.46
C SER A 126 -5.33 8.39 -6.22
N PHE A 127 -5.38 8.26 -7.54
CA PHE A 127 -4.17 8.12 -8.36
C PHE A 127 -3.24 9.33 -8.22
N ARG A 128 -3.83 10.51 -8.06
CA ARG A 128 -3.06 11.74 -7.81
C ARG A 128 -2.35 11.70 -6.46
N SER A 129 -3.00 11.17 -5.43
CA SER A 129 -2.37 10.96 -4.12
C SER A 129 -1.24 9.95 -4.20
N VAL A 130 -1.38 8.88 -5.01
CA VAL A 130 -0.30 7.90 -5.25
C VAL A 130 0.93 8.61 -5.81
N GLU A 131 0.78 9.38 -6.89
CA GLU A 131 1.90 10.08 -7.53
C GLU A 131 2.55 11.08 -6.58
N ARG A 132 1.77 11.96 -5.95
CA ARG A 132 2.27 13.02 -5.07
C ARG A 132 2.94 12.48 -3.81
N ALA A 133 2.37 11.44 -3.22
CA ALA A 133 2.95 10.84 -2.03
C ALA A 133 4.29 10.18 -2.31
N ILE A 134 4.43 9.52 -3.47
CA ILE A 134 5.69 8.91 -3.91
C ILE A 134 6.73 10.00 -4.18
N GLU A 135 6.39 11.04 -4.92
CA GLU A 135 7.30 12.18 -5.17
C GLU A 135 7.77 12.81 -3.86
N TYR A 136 6.83 13.11 -2.96
CA TYR A 136 7.17 13.69 -1.67
C TYR A 136 8.10 12.81 -0.84
N GLU A 137 7.81 11.50 -0.78
CA GLU A 137 8.59 10.57 0.04
C GLU A 137 9.99 10.35 -0.53
N ILE A 138 10.14 10.29 -1.85
CA ILE A 138 11.45 10.26 -2.52
C ILE A 138 12.26 11.50 -2.14
N ASP A 139 11.69 12.69 -2.30
CA ASP A 139 12.34 13.96 -1.95
C ASP A 139 12.71 14.04 -0.47
N ARG A 140 11.83 13.56 0.42
CA ARG A 140 12.11 13.53 1.86
C ARG A 140 13.30 12.65 2.18
N GLN A 141 13.35 11.43 1.60
CA GLN A 141 14.46 10.50 1.82
C GLN A 141 15.77 11.04 1.24
N ILE A 142 15.75 11.62 0.04
CA ILE A 142 16.94 12.26 -0.55
C ILE A 142 17.49 13.33 0.37
N LYS A 143 16.64 14.27 0.81
CA LYS A 143 17.04 15.38 1.70
C LYS A 143 17.61 14.90 3.03
N ALA A 144 17.06 13.84 3.61
CA ALA A 144 17.59 13.24 4.84
C ALA A 144 18.97 12.62 4.61
N LEU A 145 19.11 11.82 3.55
CA LEU A 145 20.39 11.16 3.23
C LEU A 145 21.49 12.16 2.86
N GLU A 146 21.15 13.28 2.18
CA GLU A 146 22.11 14.35 1.87
C GLU A 146 22.62 15.07 3.12
N LYS A 147 21.80 15.15 4.18
CA LYS A 147 22.18 15.68 5.50
C LYS A 147 22.94 14.67 6.36
N GLY A 148 23.14 13.44 5.88
CA GLY A 148 23.76 12.37 6.64
C GLY A 148 22.83 11.72 7.68
N GLU A 149 21.52 11.98 7.60
CA GLU A 149 20.53 11.36 8.47
C GLU A 149 20.21 9.94 7.96
N SER A 150 19.89 9.01 8.87
CA SER A 150 19.42 7.67 8.52
C SER A 150 17.92 7.65 8.29
N ILE A 151 17.48 6.87 7.32
CA ILE A 151 16.06 6.59 7.12
C ILE A 151 15.64 5.47 8.08
N ARG A 152 14.55 5.69 8.81
CA ARG A 152 13.94 4.65 9.67
C ARG A 152 12.95 3.83 8.85
N GLN A 153 12.92 2.53 9.07
CA GLN A 153 11.89 1.66 8.53
C GLN A 153 10.58 1.90 9.30
N GLU A 154 9.61 2.48 8.64
CA GLU A 154 8.33 2.89 9.25
C GLU A 154 7.18 2.81 8.26
N THR A 155 5.96 2.83 8.78
CA THR A 155 4.76 3.12 8.00
C THR A 155 4.42 4.59 8.16
N ARG A 156 4.19 5.26 7.03
CA ARG A 156 3.78 6.67 6.96
C ARG A 156 2.42 6.78 6.30
N GLY A 157 1.61 7.74 6.73
CA GLY A 157 0.35 8.11 6.09
C GLY A 157 0.52 9.30 5.18
N TRP A 158 -0.23 9.36 4.08
CA TRP A 158 -0.36 10.55 3.26
C TRP A 158 -1.44 11.49 3.83
N ASP A 159 -1.11 12.76 4.01
CA ASP A 159 -2.06 13.82 4.35
C ASP A 159 -2.33 14.68 3.12
N GLU A 160 -3.52 14.52 2.53
CA GLU A 160 -3.92 15.22 1.31
C GLU A 160 -4.01 16.74 1.50
N ASN A 161 -4.35 17.21 2.69
CA ASN A 161 -4.48 18.64 2.97
C ASN A 161 -3.11 19.30 3.12
N LYS A 162 -2.16 18.61 3.78
CA LYS A 162 -0.80 19.11 4.00
C LYS A 162 0.14 18.80 2.86
N GLN A 163 -0.27 17.92 1.93
CA GLN A 163 0.58 17.41 0.83
C GLN A 163 1.92 16.89 1.35
N SER A 164 1.87 16.06 2.40
CA SER A 164 3.05 15.52 3.08
C SER A 164 2.77 14.15 3.69
N THR A 165 3.81 13.37 3.91
CA THR A 165 3.70 12.13 4.68
C THR A 165 3.95 12.40 6.17
N PHE A 166 3.29 11.64 7.05
CA PHE A 166 3.50 11.68 8.50
C PHE A 166 3.71 10.27 9.05
N SER A 167 4.54 10.13 10.08
CA SER A 167 4.79 8.83 10.72
C SER A 167 3.52 8.32 11.41
N GLN A 168 3.15 7.08 11.16
CA GLN A 168 2.03 6.40 11.82
C GLN A 168 2.54 5.36 12.82
N ARG A 169 3.52 4.55 12.42
CA ARG A 169 4.03 3.46 13.22
C ARG A 169 5.46 3.13 12.82
N ALA A 170 6.36 3.01 13.79
CA ALA A 170 7.65 2.40 13.56
C ALA A 170 7.48 0.88 13.37
N LYS A 171 8.18 0.30 12.41
CA LYS A 171 8.32 -1.17 12.30
C LYS A 171 9.57 -1.57 13.09
N GLU A 172 9.34 -2.31 14.17
CA GLU A 172 10.40 -2.94 14.95
C GLU A 172 11.00 -4.13 14.21
#